data_9c55bbe14773312806c63bdb1bd3e754
#
_entry.id   9c55bbe14773312806c63bdb1bd3e754
#
_cell.length_a   1.000
_cell.length_b   1.000
_cell.length_c   1.000
_cell.angle_alpha   90.00
_cell.angle_beta   90.00
_cell.angle_gamma   90.00
#
_symmetry.space_group_name_H-M   'P 1'
#
loop_
_entity.id
_entity.type
_entity.pdbx_description
1 polymer ?
#
loop_
_entity_poly.entity_id
_entity_poly.type
_entity_poly.pdbx_seq_one_letter_code
_entity_poly.pdbx_strand_id
1 'polypeptide(L)'
;MEKYDILIIGAGAAGIAAAKAAYSTGCRSILLVDRKQKMGGVLLQCAHYGFGTGLNGPEYTEKLLTDFPEEVAWYPNTTVPSVSNDKSALLFSPDFGTKEVSFQQLILATGCREIPIGALPIAGTRPRGIYTAGQMQEMLNLHGIIPPGPVVILGSGDLGLVMAKQLAEHGLSVTLVEQRHSCGGMARNQRCLQEFPISLLCGTTITEVFGETQLQGITISDSTFLPCRTLLIAAGLRPDRELIFGLGAPDWIQICGNCNRVHPMVEAVVSEGKQTGIEAAHRILIK
;
A
#
# COMPACT_ATOMS: atom_id res chain seq x y z
N MET A 1 -22.48 14.74 -17.71
CA MET A 1 -21.96 13.95 -16.59
C MET A 1 -22.20 12.48 -16.91
N GLU A 2 -21.14 11.67 -16.96
CA GLU A 2 -21.24 10.22 -17.18
C GLU A 2 -21.84 9.57 -15.94
N LYS A 3 -22.61 8.52 -16.16
CA LYS A 3 -23.32 7.80 -15.07
C LYS A 3 -22.88 6.36 -15.02
N TYR A 4 -22.58 5.88 -13.83
CA TYR A 4 -22.21 4.51 -13.55
C TYR A 4 -23.09 3.93 -12.44
N ASP A 5 -23.30 2.64 -12.46
CA ASP A 5 -23.96 1.97 -11.35
C ASP A 5 -23.01 1.84 -10.16
N ILE A 6 -21.76 1.46 -10.43
CA ILE A 6 -20.73 1.31 -9.40
C ILE A 6 -19.49 2.09 -9.81
N LEU A 7 -19.01 2.95 -8.91
CA LEU A 7 -17.68 3.56 -8.96
C LEU A 7 -16.77 2.81 -7.98
N ILE A 8 -15.63 2.31 -8.46
CA ILE A 8 -14.60 1.66 -7.64
C ILE A 8 -13.35 2.52 -7.65
N ILE A 9 -12.88 2.96 -6.49
CA ILE A 9 -11.69 3.80 -6.34
C ILE A 9 -10.54 2.96 -5.78
N GLY A 10 -9.53 2.74 -6.62
CA GLY A 10 -8.36 1.91 -6.33
C GLY A 10 -8.38 0.58 -7.08
N ALA A 11 -7.44 0.37 -7.99
CA ALA A 11 -7.27 -0.85 -8.79
C ALA A 11 -6.15 -1.76 -8.23
N GLY A 12 -6.05 -1.84 -6.91
CA GLY A 12 -5.27 -2.87 -6.21
C GLY A 12 -6.03 -4.19 -6.14
N ALA A 13 -5.51 -5.16 -5.38
CA ALA A 13 -6.08 -6.50 -5.27
C ALA A 13 -7.58 -6.50 -4.89
N ALA A 14 -8.00 -5.64 -3.94
CA ALA A 14 -9.38 -5.54 -3.53
C ALA A 14 -10.29 -4.97 -4.63
N GLY A 15 -9.87 -3.88 -5.29
CA GLY A 15 -10.67 -3.22 -6.32
C GLY A 15 -10.82 -4.07 -7.58
N ILE A 16 -9.77 -4.76 -8.02
CA ILE A 16 -9.82 -5.72 -9.13
C ILE A 16 -10.83 -6.85 -8.79
N ALA A 17 -10.73 -7.42 -7.59
CA ALA A 17 -11.63 -8.48 -7.15
C ALA A 17 -13.07 -8.00 -7.05
N ALA A 18 -13.31 -6.77 -6.56
CA ALA A 18 -14.63 -6.17 -6.47
C ALA A 18 -15.25 -5.92 -7.85
N ALA A 19 -14.47 -5.38 -8.80
CA ALA A 19 -14.94 -5.14 -10.17
C ALA A 19 -15.36 -6.44 -10.87
N LYS A 20 -14.51 -7.48 -10.82
CA LYS A 20 -14.81 -8.80 -11.38
C LYS A 20 -16.06 -9.40 -10.75
N ALA A 21 -16.19 -9.34 -9.44
CA ALA A 21 -17.32 -9.92 -8.74
C ALA A 21 -18.63 -9.17 -9.02
N ALA A 22 -18.62 -7.85 -9.04
CA ALA A 22 -19.78 -7.05 -9.39
C ALA A 22 -20.25 -7.33 -10.80
N TYR A 23 -19.33 -7.41 -11.78
CA TYR A 23 -19.64 -7.75 -13.15
C TYR A 23 -20.22 -9.16 -13.27
N SER A 24 -19.60 -10.16 -12.62
CA SER A 24 -20.08 -11.55 -12.63
C SER A 24 -21.46 -11.70 -11.97
N THR A 25 -21.84 -10.82 -11.05
CA THR A 25 -23.15 -10.77 -10.41
C THR A 25 -24.23 -10.15 -11.32
N GLY A 26 -23.84 -9.52 -12.44
CA GLY A 26 -24.76 -8.96 -13.43
C GLY A 26 -24.73 -7.43 -13.57
N CYS A 27 -23.98 -6.71 -12.74
CA CYS A 27 -23.80 -5.27 -12.92
C CYS A 27 -22.93 -5.00 -14.16
N ARG A 28 -23.37 -4.13 -15.07
CA ARG A 28 -22.67 -3.88 -16.35
C ARG A 28 -22.07 -2.48 -16.44
N SER A 29 -22.54 -1.54 -15.63
CA SER A 29 -22.08 -0.14 -15.64
C SER A 29 -21.15 0.10 -14.47
N ILE A 30 -19.89 -0.30 -14.62
CA ILE A 30 -18.84 -0.21 -13.58
C ILE A 30 -17.72 0.66 -14.09
N LEU A 31 -17.31 1.63 -13.27
CA LEU A 31 -16.09 2.40 -13.48
C LEU A 31 -15.06 2.04 -12.39
N LEU A 32 -13.89 1.60 -12.81
CA LEU A 32 -12.71 1.41 -11.97
C LEU A 32 -11.72 2.52 -12.24
N VAL A 33 -11.22 3.20 -11.21
CA VAL A 33 -10.24 4.28 -11.33
C VAL A 33 -9.02 4.05 -10.44
N ASP A 34 -7.85 4.42 -10.89
CA ASP A 34 -6.64 4.44 -10.07
C ASP A 34 -5.68 5.55 -10.51
N ARG A 35 -4.95 6.09 -9.55
CA ARG A 35 -3.88 7.08 -9.79
C ARG A 35 -2.67 6.53 -10.53
N LYS A 36 -2.48 5.22 -10.54
CA LYS A 36 -1.41 4.53 -11.26
C LYS A 36 -1.88 4.15 -12.68
N GLN A 37 -0.93 4.02 -13.58
CA GLN A 37 -1.19 3.65 -14.97
C GLN A 37 -1.62 2.18 -15.13
N LYS A 38 -1.16 1.31 -14.24
CA LYS A 38 -1.42 -0.13 -14.28
C LYS A 38 -2.24 -0.58 -13.07
N MET A 39 -3.15 -1.52 -13.31
CA MET A 39 -3.83 -2.24 -12.24
C MET A 39 -2.85 -3.10 -11.45
N GLY A 40 -3.13 -3.36 -10.16
CA GLY A 40 -2.31 -4.18 -9.28
C GLY A 40 -1.93 -3.48 -7.98
N GLY A 41 -1.90 -2.14 -7.98
CA GLY A 41 -1.56 -1.35 -6.80
C GLY A 41 -0.18 -1.70 -6.25
N VAL A 42 -0.08 -1.90 -4.93
CA VAL A 42 1.18 -2.21 -4.25
C VAL A 42 1.79 -3.56 -4.66
N LEU A 43 1.00 -4.49 -5.20
CA LEU A 43 1.52 -5.78 -5.66
C LEU A 43 2.58 -5.63 -6.74
N LEU A 44 2.47 -4.62 -7.61
CA LEU A 44 3.41 -4.41 -8.70
C LEU A 44 4.86 -4.17 -8.22
N GLN A 45 5.02 -3.64 -7.02
CA GLN A 45 6.34 -3.40 -6.42
C GLN A 45 6.83 -4.54 -5.52
N CYS A 46 6.00 -5.56 -5.26
CA CYS A 46 6.34 -6.69 -4.39
C CYS A 46 7.11 -7.78 -5.14
N ALA A 47 8.41 -7.62 -5.31
CA ALA A 47 9.26 -8.59 -6.00
C ALA A 47 9.48 -9.90 -5.22
N HIS A 48 9.20 -9.91 -3.91
CA HIS A 48 9.33 -11.10 -3.07
C HIS A 48 8.19 -12.11 -3.32
N TYR A 49 8.50 -13.39 -3.11
CA TYR A 49 7.54 -14.48 -3.20
C TYR A 49 6.70 -14.62 -1.92
N GLY A 50 5.51 -15.22 -2.06
CA GLY A 50 4.63 -15.52 -0.92
C GLY A 50 3.19 -15.08 -1.12
N PHE A 51 2.81 -14.71 -2.34
CA PHE A 51 1.43 -14.43 -2.74
C PHE A 51 0.80 -15.70 -3.35
N GLY A 52 -0.41 -16.04 -2.92
CA GLY A 52 -1.08 -17.25 -3.38
C GLY A 52 -0.23 -18.50 -3.18
N THR A 53 -0.05 -19.27 -4.25
CA THR A 53 0.73 -20.52 -4.25
C THR A 53 2.22 -20.30 -4.57
N GLY A 54 2.84 -19.28 -3.99
CA GLY A 54 4.28 -19.02 -4.15
C GLY A 54 4.63 -18.09 -5.30
N LEU A 55 3.72 -17.22 -5.72
CA LEU A 55 3.96 -16.18 -6.72
C LEU A 55 4.60 -14.93 -6.08
N ASN A 56 5.25 -14.09 -6.89
CA ASN A 56 5.56 -12.72 -6.52
C ASN A 56 4.35 -11.81 -6.77
N GLY A 57 4.45 -10.51 -6.41
CA GLY A 57 3.34 -9.58 -6.53
C GLY A 57 2.88 -9.32 -7.98
N PRO A 58 3.78 -9.05 -8.94
CA PRO A 58 3.43 -8.94 -10.36
C PRO A 58 2.75 -10.19 -10.92
N GLU A 59 3.29 -11.38 -10.71
CA GLU A 59 2.69 -12.66 -11.14
C GLU A 59 1.30 -12.87 -10.53
N TYR A 60 1.15 -12.51 -9.24
CA TYR A 60 -0.17 -12.57 -8.60
C TYR A 60 -1.16 -11.56 -9.18
N THR A 61 -0.69 -10.39 -9.58
CA THR A 61 -1.51 -9.38 -10.28
C THR A 61 -1.99 -9.92 -11.63
N GLU A 62 -1.12 -10.53 -12.43
CA GLU A 62 -1.49 -11.16 -13.70
C GLU A 62 -2.57 -12.22 -13.50
N LYS A 63 -2.42 -13.05 -12.47
CA LYS A 63 -3.45 -14.03 -12.09
C LYS A 63 -4.78 -13.38 -11.70
N LEU A 64 -4.77 -12.25 -10.98
CA LEU A 64 -5.98 -11.52 -10.65
C LEU A 64 -6.67 -10.93 -11.89
N LEU A 65 -5.88 -10.52 -12.88
CA LEU A 65 -6.37 -9.93 -14.12
C LEU A 65 -6.80 -10.98 -15.16
N THR A 66 -6.52 -12.27 -14.94
CA THR A 66 -7.06 -13.33 -15.80
C THR A 66 -8.59 -13.21 -15.85
N ASP A 67 -9.16 -13.18 -17.07
CA ASP A 67 -10.60 -13.00 -17.32
C ASP A 67 -11.16 -11.71 -16.70
N PHE A 68 -10.40 -10.62 -16.66
CA PHE A 68 -10.93 -9.32 -16.26
C PHE A 68 -11.88 -8.83 -17.36
N PRO A 69 -13.14 -8.42 -17.01
CA PRO A 69 -14.13 -8.03 -17.99
C PRO A 69 -13.72 -6.76 -18.76
N GLU A 70 -13.70 -6.82 -20.08
CA GLU A 70 -13.36 -5.68 -20.95
C GLU A 70 -14.40 -4.54 -20.87
N GLU A 71 -15.63 -4.87 -20.48
CA GLU A 71 -16.74 -3.92 -20.34
C GLU A 71 -16.66 -3.06 -19.08
N VAL A 72 -15.81 -3.42 -18.12
CA VAL A 72 -15.53 -2.56 -16.98
C VAL A 72 -14.72 -1.36 -17.46
N ALA A 73 -15.30 -0.18 -17.37
CA ALA A 73 -14.60 1.05 -17.72
C ALA A 73 -13.37 1.24 -16.82
N TRP A 74 -12.19 1.41 -17.42
CA TRP A 74 -10.94 1.60 -16.71
C TRP A 74 -10.37 2.99 -16.97
N TYR A 75 -10.19 3.79 -15.90
CA TYR A 75 -9.53 5.08 -15.95
C TYR A 75 -8.19 5.04 -15.19
N PRO A 76 -7.06 4.78 -15.89
CA PRO A 76 -5.72 4.91 -15.33
C PRO A 76 -5.34 6.37 -15.08
N ASN A 77 -4.22 6.59 -14.39
CA ASN A 77 -3.66 7.92 -14.11
C ASN A 77 -4.70 8.92 -13.55
N THR A 78 -5.72 8.41 -12.87
CA THR A 78 -6.88 9.20 -12.44
C THR A 78 -6.93 9.30 -10.93
N THR A 79 -6.82 10.52 -10.43
CA THR A 79 -7.03 10.85 -9.02
C THR A 79 -8.48 11.28 -8.81
N VAL A 80 -9.03 10.90 -7.66
CA VAL A 80 -10.36 11.34 -7.21
C VAL A 80 -10.17 12.32 -6.05
N PRO A 81 -10.19 13.64 -6.29
CA PRO A 81 -10.01 14.65 -5.25
C PRO A 81 -11.16 14.71 -4.24
N SER A 82 -12.38 14.45 -4.69
CA SER A 82 -13.57 14.53 -3.83
C SER A 82 -14.69 13.61 -4.27
N VAL A 83 -15.50 13.23 -3.30
CA VAL A 83 -16.77 12.54 -3.44
C VAL A 83 -17.82 13.36 -2.67
N SER A 84 -19.02 13.50 -3.22
CA SER A 84 -20.10 14.30 -2.65
C SER A 84 -21.31 13.46 -2.24
N ASN A 85 -22.13 13.98 -1.33
CA ASN A 85 -23.31 13.27 -0.81
C ASN A 85 -24.42 13.07 -1.85
N ASP A 86 -24.40 13.80 -2.96
CA ASP A 86 -25.31 13.64 -4.11
C ASP A 86 -24.89 12.47 -5.03
N LYS A 87 -23.91 11.65 -4.59
CA LYS A 87 -23.36 10.52 -5.34
C LYS A 87 -22.65 10.95 -6.63
N SER A 88 -21.90 12.05 -6.55
CA SER A 88 -20.98 12.48 -7.58
C SER A 88 -19.52 12.37 -7.10
N ALA A 89 -18.59 12.22 -8.03
CA ALA A 89 -17.15 12.25 -7.79
C ALA A 89 -16.45 13.12 -8.83
N LEU A 90 -15.53 13.94 -8.35
CA LEU A 90 -14.62 14.70 -9.20
C LEU A 90 -13.42 13.81 -9.54
N LEU A 91 -13.10 13.67 -10.83
CA LEU A 91 -11.96 12.94 -11.34
C LEU A 91 -10.98 13.95 -11.95
N PHE A 92 -9.69 13.70 -11.76
CA PHE A 92 -8.62 14.44 -12.40
C PHE A 92 -7.60 13.48 -13.02
N SER A 93 -7.28 13.68 -14.30
CA SER A 93 -6.27 12.91 -15.01
C SER A 93 -5.49 13.82 -15.97
N PRO A 94 -4.18 13.59 -16.16
CA PRO A 94 -3.43 14.25 -17.24
C PRO A 94 -4.01 13.99 -18.64
N ASP A 95 -4.71 12.87 -18.82
CA ASP A 95 -5.21 12.44 -20.12
C ASP A 95 -6.49 13.19 -20.56
N PHE A 96 -7.31 13.65 -19.60
CA PHE A 96 -8.59 14.32 -19.92
C PHE A 96 -8.88 15.58 -19.07
N GLY A 97 -7.97 15.96 -18.16
CA GLY A 97 -8.19 17.07 -17.23
C GLY A 97 -9.18 16.71 -16.13
N THR A 98 -10.14 17.59 -15.87
CA THR A 98 -11.16 17.41 -14.83
C THR A 98 -12.47 16.89 -15.43
N LYS A 99 -13.04 15.87 -14.80
CA LYS A 99 -14.32 15.28 -15.18
C LYS A 99 -15.15 14.98 -13.93
N GLU A 100 -16.45 15.19 -14.00
CA GLU A 100 -17.40 14.78 -12.98
C GLU A 100 -18.20 13.55 -13.44
N VAL A 101 -18.33 12.56 -12.55
CA VAL A 101 -19.12 11.34 -12.79
C VAL A 101 -20.15 11.17 -11.66
N SER A 102 -21.29 10.56 -11.98
CA SER A 102 -22.26 10.14 -10.97
C SER A 102 -22.33 8.63 -10.88
N PHE A 103 -22.70 8.12 -9.71
CA PHE A 103 -22.79 6.68 -9.45
C PHE A 103 -23.95 6.37 -8.50
N GLN A 104 -24.34 5.11 -8.41
CA GLN A 104 -25.33 4.66 -7.43
C GLN A 104 -24.65 4.06 -6.18
N GLN A 105 -23.58 3.30 -6.35
CA GLN A 105 -22.78 2.70 -5.28
C GLN A 105 -21.30 3.10 -5.44
N LEU A 106 -20.63 3.34 -4.33
CA LEU A 106 -19.18 3.58 -4.25
C LEU A 106 -18.52 2.43 -3.54
N ILE A 107 -17.46 1.87 -4.14
CA ILE A 107 -16.53 0.95 -3.47
C ILE A 107 -15.19 1.66 -3.29
N LEU A 108 -14.80 1.90 -2.03
CA LEU A 108 -13.49 2.43 -1.69
C LEU A 108 -12.51 1.27 -1.48
N ALA A 109 -11.49 1.18 -2.35
CA ALA A 109 -10.45 0.16 -2.35
C ALA A 109 -9.02 0.77 -2.40
N THR A 110 -8.86 1.95 -1.78
CA THR A 110 -7.66 2.79 -1.82
C THR A 110 -6.45 2.22 -1.07
N GLY A 111 -6.67 1.15 -0.30
CA GLY A 111 -5.61 0.47 0.43
C GLY A 111 -5.23 1.17 1.74
N CYS A 112 -3.95 1.19 2.05
CA CYS A 112 -3.42 1.78 3.27
C CYS A 112 -2.22 2.66 3.00
N ARG A 113 -1.88 3.51 3.95
CA ARG A 113 -0.67 4.35 3.96
C ARG A 113 0.27 3.91 5.05
N GLU A 114 1.55 4.01 4.79
CA GLU A 114 2.60 3.82 5.79
C GLU A 114 2.62 5.01 6.75
N ILE A 115 3.01 4.75 8.00
CA ILE A 115 3.24 5.79 8.99
C ILE A 115 4.56 6.51 8.64
N PRO A 116 4.52 7.81 8.29
CA PRO A 116 5.73 8.56 7.96
C PRO A 116 6.48 8.95 9.23
N ILE A 117 7.77 9.27 9.10
CA ILE A 117 8.60 9.71 10.24
C ILE A 117 8.01 10.92 10.98
N GLY A 118 7.31 11.82 10.29
CA GLY A 118 6.65 12.98 10.91
C GLY A 118 5.52 12.65 11.87
N ALA A 119 5.00 11.43 11.85
CA ALA A 119 3.98 10.94 12.77
C ALA A 119 4.58 10.17 13.97
N LEU A 120 5.90 10.05 14.05
CA LEU A 120 6.62 9.35 15.12
C LEU A 120 7.30 10.35 16.06
N PRO A 121 7.44 10.01 17.36
CA PRO A 121 8.11 10.87 18.35
C PRO A 121 9.64 10.78 18.22
N ILE A 122 10.16 11.09 17.04
CA ILE A 122 11.60 11.08 16.72
C ILE A 122 12.07 12.52 16.55
N ALA A 123 13.01 12.93 17.38
CA ALA A 123 13.61 14.26 17.35
C ALA A 123 14.60 14.44 16.18
N GLY A 124 15.19 15.63 16.09
CA GLY A 124 16.26 15.96 15.17
C GLY A 124 15.78 16.47 13.81
N THR A 125 16.65 16.38 12.83
CA THR A 125 16.46 16.93 11.48
C THR A 125 15.70 15.98 10.54
N ARG A 126 15.35 16.48 9.34
CA ARG A 126 14.69 15.68 8.29
C ARG A 126 15.45 15.79 6.96
N PRO A 127 16.72 15.31 6.92
CA PRO A 127 17.56 15.36 5.73
C PRO A 127 17.07 14.39 4.66
N ARG A 128 17.65 14.45 3.46
CA ARG A 128 17.49 13.43 2.43
C ARG A 128 18.06 12.09 2.90
N GLY A 129 17.45 10.99 2.49
CA GLY A 129 17.85 9.64 2.88
C GLY A 129 16.85 8.96 3.84
N ILE A 130 15.73 9.61 4.14
CA ILE A 130 14.66 9.05 4.96
C ILE A 130 13.48 8.70 4.04
N TYR A 131 13.06 7.45 4.07
CA TYR A 131 11.96 6.92 3.25
C TYR A 131 11.05 6.03 4.08
N THR A 132 9.82 5.82 3.65
CA THR A 132 9.06 4.67 4.14
C THR A 132 9.54 3.40 3.44
N ALA A 133 9.29 2.24 4.04
CA ALA A 133 9.74 0.97 3.47
C ALA A 133 9.11 0.70 2.10
N GLY A 134 7.81 1.05 1.92
CA GLY A 134 7.13 0.90 0.63
C GLY A 134 7.60 1.87 -0.44
N GLN A 135 7.97 3.12 -0.07
CA GLN A 135 8.64 4.04 -1.01
C GLN A 135 9.96 3.45 -1.51
N MET A 136 10.77 2.91 -0.61
CA MET A 136 12.02 2.27 -1.00
C MET A 136 11.78 1.02 -1.84
N GLN A 137 10.75 0.25 -1.54
CA GLN A 137 10.36 -0.92 -2.33
C GLN A 137 9.99 -0.53 -3.78
N GLU A 138 9.24 0.56 -3.95
CA GLU A 138 8.92 1.12 -5.28
C GLU A 138 10.19 1.58 -6.00
N MET A 139 11.05 2.35 -5.34
CA MET A 139 12.32 2.83 -5.90
C MET A 139 13.22 1.68 -6.36
N LEU A 140 13.38 0.67 -5.51
CA LEU A 140 14.24 -0.49 -5.79
C LEU A 140 13.65 -1.37 -6.90
N ASN A 141 12.40 -1.79 -6.76
CA ASN A 141 11.82 -2.85 -7.58
C ASN A 141 11.22 -2.35 -8.90
N LEU A 142 10.77 -1.09 -8.97
CA LEU A 142 10.21 -0.53 -10.21
C LEU A 142 11.19 0.39 -10.95
N HIS A 143 12.13 1.00 -10.23
CA HIS A 143 13.03 1.99 -10.82
C HIS A 143 14.52 1.58 -10.76
N GLY A 144 14.86 0.45 -10.11
CA GLY A 144 16.23 -0.03 -10.00
C GLY A 144 17.14 0.89 -9.17
N ILE A 145 16.56 1.72 -8.31
CA ILE A 145 17.32 2.69 -7.50
C ILE A 145 17.76 2.01 -6.20
N ILE A 146 19.07 1.80 -6.07
CA ILE A 146 19.70 1.27 -4.85
C ILE A 146 20.08 2.47 -3.96
N PRO A 147 19.64 2.52 -2.69
CA PRO A 147 19.99 3.62 -1.81
C PRO A 147 21.44 3.52 -1.33
N PRO A 148 22.07 4.64 -0.88
CA PRO A 148 23.38 4.57 -0.26
C PRO A 148 23.33 3.89 1.11
N GLY A 149 24.28 2.99 1.39
CA GLY A 149 24.45 2.38 2.72
C GLY A 149 25.41 3.16 3.64
N PRO A 150 25.48 2.84 4.93
CA PRO A 150 24.68 1.83 5.66
C PRO A 150 23.19 2.19 5.76
N VAL A 151 22.32 1.17 5.89
CA VAL A 151 20.87 1.31 6.00
C VAL A 151 20.41 0.94 7.40
N VAL A 152 19.58 1.78 8.01
CA VAL A 152 18.83 1.45 9.23
C VAL A 152 17.35 1.35 8.87
N ILE A 153 16.66 0.33 9.41
CA ILE A 153 15.23 0.12 9.21
C ILE A 153 14.55 0.12 10.58
N LEU A 154 13.60 1.02 10.79
CA LEU A 154 12.77 1.06 12.00
C LEU A 154 11.55 0.14 11.82
N GLY A 155 11.53 -0.94 12.58
CA GLY A 155 10.50 -1.96 12.59
C GLY A 155 10.92 -3.25 11.88
N SER A 156 10.72 -4.38 12.58
CA SER A 156 11.00 -5.74 12.10
C SER A 156 9.73 -6.50 11.72
N GLY A 157 8.66 -5.80 11.33
CA GLY A 157 7.48 -6.40 10.71
C GLY A 157 7.80 -6.99 9.33
N ASP A 158 6.83 -7.65 8.69
CA ASP A 158 7.06 -8.32 7.40
C ASP A 158 7.67 -7.41 6.34
N LEU A 159 7.18 -6.18 6.20
CA LEU A 159 7.72 -5.24 5.23
C LEU A 159 9.17 -4.83 5.56
N GLY A 160 9.48 -4.61 6.85
CA GLY A 160 10.84 -4.30 7.30
C GLY A 160 11.81 -5.44 7.00
N LEU A 161 11.41 -6.69 7.27
CA LEU A 161 12.22 -7.88 6.99
C LEU A 161 12.42 -8.13 5.49
N VAL A 162 11.35 -7.94 4.69
CA VAL A 162 11.44 -8.05 3.23
C VAL A 162 12.42 -7.03 2.67
N MET A 163 12.35 -5.78 3.12
CA MET A 163 13.28 -4.73 2.68
C MET A 163 14.70 -4.98 3.18
N ALA A 164 14.86 -5.47 4.42
CA ALA A 164 16.18 -5.82 4.95
C ALA A 164 16.85 -6.90 4.10
N LYS A 165 16.10 -7.93 3.73
CA LYS A 165 16.59 -8.99 2.83
C LYS A 165 17.00 -8.42 1.46
N GLN A 166 16.10 -7.69 0.79
CA GLN A 166 16.38 -7.16 -0.54
C GLN A 166 17.61 -6.23 -0.56
N LEU A 167 17.76 -5.38 0.44
CA LEU A 167 18.91 -4.48 0.52
C LEU A 167 20.21 -5.24 0.84
N ALA A 168 20.16 -6.28 1.67
CA ALA A 168 21.30 -7.15 1.94
C ALA A 168 21.72 -7.96 0.70
N GLU A 169 20.76 -8.42 -0.13
CA GLU A 169 21.01 -9.04 -1.43
C GLU A 169 21.76 -8.11 -2.40
N HIS A 170 21.56 -6.80 -2.28
CA HIS A 170 22.34 -5.77 -3.00
C HIS A 170 23.67 -5.41 -2.33
N GLY A 171 24.11 -6.16 -1.31
CA GLY A 171 25.41 -5.97 -0.64
C GLY A 171 25.44 -4.81 0.36
N LEU A 172 24.30 -4.28 0.77
CA LEU A 172 24.22 -3.18 1.74
C LEU A 172 24.29 -3.72 3.17
N SER A 173 25.00 -3.00 4.05
CA SER A 173 24.95 -3.22 5.50
C SER A 173 23.60 -2.74 6.02
N VAL A 174 22.85 -3.64 6.68
CA VAL A 174 21.50 -3.37 7.18
C VAL A 174 21.40 -3.63 8.67
N THR A 175 20.82 -2.68 9.39
CA THR A 175 20.46 -2.80 10.81
C THR A 175 18.97 -2.57 10.99
N LEU A 176 18.25 -3.54 11.57
CA LEU A 176 16.87 -3.44 12.01
C LEU A 176 16.82 -2.95 13.46
N VAL A 177 15.99 -1.95 13.73
CA VAL A 177 15.69 -1.44 15.07
C VAL A 177 14.24 -1.78 15.38
N GLU A 178 14.00 -2.54 16.45
CA GLU A 178 12.68 -3.02 16.85
C GLU A 178 12.36 -2.65 18.31
N GLN A 179 11.24 -1.98 18.50
CA GLN A 179 10.81 -1.56 19.84
C GLN A 179 10.44 -2.74 20.74
N ARG A 180 9.87 -3.80 20.17
CA ARG A 180 9.56 -5.03 20.93
C ARG A 180 10.83 -5.78 21.31
N HIS A 181 10.73 -6.61 22.34
CA HIS A 181 11.86 -7.45 22.80
C HIS A 181 12.18 -8.63 21.88
N SER A 182 11.38 -8.83 20.83
CA SER A 182 11.57 -9.90 19.83
C SER A 182 11.29 -9.39 18.42
N CYS A 183 11.88 -10.07 17.44
CA CYS A 183 11.60 -9.82 16.03
C CYS A 183 10.11 -9.96 15.72
N GLY A 184 9.58 -9.06 14.91
CA GLY A 184 8.23 -9.13 14.37
C GLY A 184 8.16 -9.96 13.08
N GLY A 185 7.04 -9.84 12.38
CA GLY A 185 6.82 -10.49 11.11
C GLY A 185 6.67 -12.01 11.20
N MET A 186 6.39 -12.62 10.06
CA MET A 186 6.20 -14.07 9.95
C MET A 186 7.55 -14.80 9.96
N ALA A 187 7.58 -16.02 10.52
CA ALA A 187 8.79 -16.85 10.61
C ALA A 187 9.52 -17.03 9.26
N ARG A 188 8.77 -17.12 8.16
CA ARG A 188 9.36 -17.23 6.81
C ARG A 188 10.20 -16.00 6.45
N ASN A 189 9.79 -14.80 6.86
CA ASN A 189 10.51 -13.56 6.59
C ASN A 189 11.68 -13.35 7.56
N GLN A 190 11.59 -13.88 8.80
CA GLN A 190 12.68 -13.84 9.78
C GLN A 190 13.90 -14.66 9.36
N ARG A 191 13.76 -15.60 8.43
CA ARG A 191 14.88 -16.41 7.90
C ARG A 191 16.01 -15.56 7.33
N CYS A 192 15.70 -14.37 6.79
CA CYS A 192 16.71 -13.46 6.27
C CYS A 192 17.77 -13.06 7.31
N LEU A 193 17.45 -13.09 8.61
CA LEU A 193 18.40 -12.82 9.69
C LEU A 193 19.46 -13.91 9.87
N GLN A 194 19.20 -15.11 9.35
CA GLN A 194 20.15 -16.23 9.35
C GLN A 194 20.88 -16.35 8.03
N GLU A 195 20.25 -15.94 6.93
CA GLU A 195 20.77 -16.06 5.57
C GLU A 195 21.71 -14.91 5.19
N PHE A 196 21.52 -13.72 5.80
CA PHE A 196 22.26 -12.49 5.49
C PHE A 196 22.85 -11.86 6.75
N PRO A 197 23.93 -11.06 6.63
CA PRO A 197 24.53 -10.34 7.75
C PRO A 197 23.69 -9.11 8.14
N ILE A 198 22.45 -9.34 8.55
CA ILE A 198 21.50 -8.31 9.00
C ILE A 198 21.58 -8.24 10.53
N SER A 199 21.90 -7.08 11.07
CA SER A 199 21.85 -6.82 12.51
C SER A 199 20.43 -6.53 12.97
N LEU A 200 20.01 -7.11 14.11
CA LEU A 200 18.72 -6.86 14.72
C LEU A 200 18.90 -6.37 16.16
N LEU A 201 18.42 -5.17 16.44
CA LEU A 201 18.42 -4.54 17.77
C LEU A 201 16.99 -4.50 18.27
N CYS A 202 16.65 -5.36 19.24
CA CYS A 202 15.35 -5.43 19.87
C CYS A 202 15.30 -4.66 21.19
N GLY A 203 14.09 -4.28 21.66
CA GLY A 203 13.87 -3.55 22.90
C GLY A 203 14.33 -2.10 22.84
N THR A 204 14.52 -1.55 21.65
CA THR A 204 14.99 -0.18 21.43
C THR A 204 14.25 0.50 20.28
N THR A 205 14.31 1.83 20.23
CA THR A 205 13.73 2.62 19.16
C THR A 205 14.63 3.77 18.77
N ILE A 206 14.36 4.42 17.65
CA ILE A 206 15.07 5.61 17.21
C ILE A 206 14.54 6.81 18.01
N THR A 207 15.43 7.59 18.59
CA THR A 207 15.10 8.80 19.36
C THR A 207 15.39 10.07 18.62
N GLU A 208 16.44 10.09 17.81
CA GLU A 208 16.87 11.31 17.11
C GLU A 208 17.52 11.00 15.75
N VAL A 209 17.37 11.92 14.80
CA VAL A 209 17.97 11.85 13.45
C VAL A 209 18.93 13.00 13.26
N PHE A 210 20.09 12.72 12.66
CA PHE A 210 21.17 13.67 12.43
C PHE A 210 21.50 13.80 10.94
N GLY A 211 21.75 15.04 10.53
CA GLY A 211 22.17 15.42 9.19
C GLY A 211 21.57 16.77 8.80
N GLU A 212 22.26 17.53 7.99
CA GLU A 212 21.74 18.81 7.46
C GLU A 212 21.02 18.58 6.12
N THR A 213 21.76 18.31 5.07
CA THR A 213 21.25 18.07 3.72
C THR A 213 21.03 16.57 3.44
N GLN A 214 21.87 15.72 4.03
CA GLN A 214 21.82 14.26 3.90
C GLN A 214 21.91 13.61 5.27
N LEU A 215 21.29 12.44 5.38
CA LEU A 215 21.32 11.63 6.59
C LEU A 215 22.76 11.21 6.91
N GLN A 216 23.18 11.42 8.16
CA GLN A 216 24.49 11.05 8.69
C GLN A 216 24.39 9.92 9.71
N GLY A 217 23.26 9.81 10.40
CA GLY A 217 23.01 8.76 11.40
C GLY A 217 21.78 9.02 12.24
N ILE A 218 21.56 8.12 13.16
CA ILE A 218 20.47 8.16 14.14
C ILE A 218 20.99 7.80 15.54
N THR A 219 20.26 8.21 16.56
CA THR A 219 20.45 7.72 17.94
C THR A 219 19.31 6.81 18.33
N ILE A 220 19.62 5.74 19.06
CA ILE A 220 18.62 4.83 19.66
C ILE A 220 18.44 5.10 21.17
N SER A 221 17.51 4.39 21.81
CA SER A 221 17.04 4.69 23.19
C SER A 221 18.13 4.73 24.27
N ASP A 222 19.21 3.97 24.12
CA ASP A 222 20.36 3.96 25.03
C ASP A 222 21.44 5.02 24.70
N SER A 223 21.11 5.97 23.84
CA SER A 223 21.99 7.02 23.34
C SER A 223 23.11 6.53 22.40
N THR A 224 23.07 5.28 21.97
CA THR A 224 24.01 4.77 20.97
C THR A 224 23.78 5.43 19.61
N PHE A 225 24.82 6.00 19.01
CA PHE A 225 24.78 6.55 17.66
C PHE A 225 25.06 5.48 16.62
N LEU A 226 24.16 5.34 15.66
CA LEU A 226 24.31 4.45 14.51
C LEU A 226 24.52 5.28 13.24
N PRO A 227 25.70 5.26 12.63
CA PRO A 227 25.93 5.94 11.37
C PRO A 227 25.13 5.26 10.27
N CYS A 228 24.37 6.05 9.50
CA CYS A 228 23.63 5.54 8.35
C CYS A 228 23.41 6.64 7.31
N ARG A 229 23.26 6.25 6.07
CA ARG A 229 22.95 7.15 4.95
C ARG A 229 21.54 6.97 4.43
N THR A 230 20.88 5.89 4.85
CA THR A 230 19.49 5.60 4.55
C THR A 230 18.77 5.13 5.80
N LEU A 231 17.62 5.72 6.07
CA LEU A 231 16.69 5.33 7.12
C LEU A 231 15.35 4.93 6.49
N LEU A 232 14.92 3.70 6.71
CA LEU A 232 13.60 3.23 6.30
C LEU A 232 12.67 3.15 7.50
N ILE A 233 11.47 3.70 7.32
CA ILE A 233 10.40 3.65 8.31
C ILE A 233 9.43 2.52 7.94
N ALA A 234 9.41 1.45 8.74
CA ALA A 234 8.48 0.32 8.65
C ALA A 234 7.62 0.23 9.92
N ALA A 235 7.17 1.37 10.43
CA ALA A 235 6.54 1.53 11.73
C ALA A 235 5.02 1.24 11.74
N GLY A 236 4.49 0.67 10.67
CA GLY A 236 3.09 0.27 10.56
C GLY A 236 2.34 0.92 9.41
N LEU A 237 1.10 0.46 9.26
CA LEU A 237 0.18 0.87 8.19
C LEU A 237 -1.13 1.37 8.80
N ARG A 238 -1.76 2.34 8.16
CA ARG A 238 -3.09 2.81 8.51
C ARG A 238 -4.02 2.76 7.28
N PRO A 239 -5.30 2.39 7.43
CA PRO A 239 -6.28 2.45 6.37
C PRO A 239 -6.38 3.85 5.75
N ASP A 240 -6.46 3.91 4.40
CA ASP A 240 -6.61 5.17 3.67
C ASP A 240 -8.09 5.44 3.35
N ARG A 241 -8.76 6.21 4.22
CA ARG A 241 -10.19 6.57 4.11
C ARG A 241 -10.42 8.07 4.01
N GLU A 242 -9.38 8.86 3.79
CA GLU A 242 -9.48 10.32 3.85
C GLU A 242 -10.50 10.88 2.87
N LEU A 243 -10.65 10.24 1.70
CA LEU A 243 -11.59 10.65 0.65
C LEU A 243 -13.06 10.70 1.09
N ILE A 244 -13.46 9.86 2.02
CA ILE A 244 -14.84 9.78 2.52
C ILE A 244 -15.02 10.42 3.90
N PHE A 245 -14.01 11.14 4.36
CA PHE A 245 -14.08 11.82 5.65
C PHE A 245 -15.16 12.91 5.60
N GLY A 246 -16.08 12.89 6.57
CA GLY A 246 -17.19 13.86 6.64
C GLY A 246 -18.44 13.49 5.84
N LEU A 247 -18.43 12.42 5.03
CA LEU A 247 -19.62 11.94 4.35
C LEU A 247 -20.57 11.14 5.26
N GLY A 248 -20.17 10.87 6.50
CA GLY A 248 -20.86 9.94 7.37
C GLY A 248 -20.61 8.47 6.96
N ALA A 249 -21.57 7.62 7.18
CA ALA A 249 -21.53 6.21 6.75
C ALA A 249 -22.80 5.88 5.94
N PRO A 250 -23.02 6.50 4.78
CA PRO A 250 -24.20 6.24 3.99
C PRO A 250 -24.15 4.81 3.41
N ASP A 251 -25.30 4.23 3.19
CA ASP A 251 -25.46 2.86 2.71
C ASP A 251 -24.92 2.61 1.29
N TRP A 252 -24.71 3.69 0.52
CA TRP A 252 -24.15 3.64 -0.82
C TRP A 252 -22.61 3.65 -0.86
N ILE A 253 -21.92 3.77 0.30
CA ILE A 253 -20.46 3.63 0.40
C ILE A 253 -20.13 2.28 1.02
N GLN A 254 -19.30 1.52 0.32
CA GLN A 254 -18.71 0.28 0.82
C GLN A 254 -17.19 0.39 0.78
N ILE A 255 -16.54 -0.26 1.75
CA ILE A 255 -15.08 -0.17 1.91
C ILE A 255 -14.53 -1.59 1.95
N CYS A 256 -13.45 -1.87 1.21
CA CYS A 256 -12.85 -3.20 1.20
C CYS A 256 -11.32 -3.18 1.14
N GLY A 257 -10.72 -4.28 1.57
CA GLY A 257 -9.28 -4.45 1.61
C GLY A 257 -8.60 -3.60 2.67
N ASN A 258 -7.36 -3.22 2.43
CA ASN A 258 -6.56 -2.53 3.45
C ASN A 258 -7.06 -1.13 3.82
N CYS A 259 -7.96 -0.52 3.06
CA CYS A 259 -8.62 0.71 3.48
C CYS A 259 -9.79 0.45 4.46
N ASN A 260 -10.29 -0.79 4.55
CA ASN A 260 -11.18 -1.19 5.62
C ASN A 260 -10.39 -1.56 6.89
N ARG A 261 -9.52 -2.55 6.77
CA ARG A 261 -8.54 -2.94 7.79
C ARG A 261 -7.30 -3.52 7.12
N VAL A 262 -6.15 -3.33 7.74
CA VAL A 262 -4.91 -3.91 7.22
C VAL A 262 -4.92 -5.42 7.43
N HIS A 263 -4.83 -6.16 6.33
CA HIS A 263 -4.78 -7.62 6.32
C HIS A 263 -3.33 -8.12 6.23
N PRO A 264 -3.00 -9.22 6.92
CA PRO A 264 -1.67 -9.83 6.83
C PRO A 264 -1.44 -10.58 5.51
N MET A 265 -2.51 -10.99 4.82
CA MET A 265 -2.45 -11.82 3.62
C MET A 265 -3.32 -11.25 2.50
N VAL A 266 -2.83 -11.35 1.27
CA VAL A 266 -3.52 -10.81 0.09
C VAL A 266 -4.83 -11.55 -0.21
N GLU A 267 -4.90 -12.83 0.11
CA GLU A 267 -6.10 -13.65 -0.08
C GLU A 267 -7.31 -13.07 0.70
N ALA A 268 -7.07 -12.57 1.90
CA ALA A 268 -8.11 -11.91 2.68
C ALA A 268 -8.57 -10.59 2.04
N VAL A 269 -7.62 -9.82 1.48
CA VAL A 269 -7.91 -8.59 0.71
C VAL A 269 -8.78 -8.89 -0.51
N VAL A 270 -8.43 -9.93 -1.27
CA VAL A 270 -9.18 -10.38 -2.47
C VAL A 270 -10.57 -10.89 -2.09
N SER A 271 -10.67 -11.70 -1.05
CA SER A 271 -11.95 -12.25 -0.57
C SER A 271 -12.90 -11.14 -0.13
N GLU A 272 -12.41 -10.16 0.62
CA GLU A 272 -13.21 -9.01 1.05
C GLU A 272 -13.65 -8.15 -0.16
N GLY A 273 -12.73 -7.87 -1.10
CA GLY A 273 -13.07 -7.17 -2.33
C GLY A 273 -14.15 -7.87 -3.14
N LYS A 274 -14.04 -9.20 -3.31
CA LYS A 274 -15.04 -10.02 -3.99
C LYS A 274 -16.41 -9.92 -3.32
N GLN A 275 -16.48 -10.08 -2.01
CA GLN A 275 -17.71 -9.98 -1.26
C GLN A 275 -18.37 -8.60 -1.41
N THR A 276 -17.57 -7.54 -1.29
CA THR A 276 -18.04 -6.16 -1.44
C THR A 276 -18.58 -5.89 -2.85
N GLY A 277 -17.94 -6.42 -3.89
CA GLY A 277 -18.42 -6.30 -5.26
C GLY A 277 -19.78 -6.97 -5.47
N ILE A 278 -19.97 -8.18 -4.92
CA ILE A 278 -21.27 -8.89 -4.97
C ILE A 278 -22.35 -8.08 -4.26
N GLU A 279 -22.08 -7.58 -3.06
CA GLU A 279 -23.05 -6.80 -2.28
C GLU A 279 -23.44 -5.50 -2.98
N ALA A 280 -22.46 -4.77 -3.56
CA ALA A 280 -22.74 -3.58 -4.34
C ALA A 280 -23.64 -3.85 -5.56
N ALA A 281 -23.36 -4.93 -6.29
CA ALA A 281 -24.16 -5.33 -7.44
C ALA A 281 -25.59 -5.71 -7.03
N HIS A 282 -25.78 -6.46 -5.95
CA HIS A 282 -27.12 -6.80 -5.45
C HIS A 282 -27.93 -5.54 -5.09
N ARG A 283 -27.32 -4.53 -4.49
CA ARG A 283 -28.01 -3.25 -4.17
C ARG A 283 -28.47 -2.48 -5.42
N ILE A 284 -27.88 -2.74 -6.57
CA ILE A 284 -28.29 -2.18 -7.86
C ILE A 284 -29.41 -3.00 -8.48
N LEU A 285 -29.28 -4.34 -8.48
CA LEU A 285 -30.15 -5.25 -9.22
C LEU A 285 -31.50 -5.54 -8.52
N ILE A 286 -31.59 -5.32 -7.19
CA ILE A 286 -32.82 -5.58 -6.41
C ILE A 286 -33.75 -4.34 -6.38
N LYS A 287 -33.32 -3.20 -6.96
CA LYS A 287 -34.19 -2.03 -7.15
C LYS A 287 -35.05 -2.21 -8.40
#